data_3cf4958e56da737fbf476225f8eb132e
#
_entry.id   3cf4958e56da737fbf476225f8eb132e
#
_cell.length_a   1.000
_cell.length_b   1.000
_cell.length_c   1.000
_cell.angle_alpha   90.00
_cell.angle_beta   90.00
_cell.angle_gamma   90.00
#
_symmetry.space_group_name_H-M   'P 1'
#
loop_
_entity.id
_entity.type
_entity.pdbx_description
1 polymer ?
#
loop_
_entity_poly.entity_id
_entity_poly.type
_entity_poly.pdbx_seq_one_letter_code
_entity_poly.pdbx_strand_id
1 'polypeptide(L)'
;MNRMALVFPGQGSQYVGMGATWHSGFAEADRLFEEAADILGYDLKALCMAGPMTQLSRTFYTQPALLTISVIAFRRYMHEIGIIPEFSAGHSLGEYSALVSSGVLSFSDALRLVQERGRFMEETVEAGLSSMIAIRGAELNVVEEICRRHSTLDQPAVIACYNSSNQYVVSGHHTSVAVVAGELEQQGAQITRLQVSGPFHSPLMQHAADRLTAELQKYTLNEAKWPVISNVTALPYPDVDSIRQGLVLQMTHPVRWIQIMQYMANRGVKQGIELGPRTVLKNLAKEINTTIEFLSVDRDLDRVELERRFSIRDWVARSLSLAVSTPNANWNEDDYRKGVILPVRRLEELLRSSELGSGSPPAFEQRQEILKCIRLVLQTKQVSEGEQKVMLEQLRRDQDGTVSNFN
;
A
#
# COMPACT_ATOMS: atom_id res chain seq x y z
N MET A 1 -10.49 13.33 -11.79
CA MET A 1 -9.20 12.75 -11.32
C MET A 1 -9.45 11.29 -11.01
N ASN A 2 -8.75 10.37 -11.66
CA ASN A 2 -8.67 9.02 -11.13
C ASN A 2 -7.83 9.08 -9.86
N ARG A 3 -8.52 9.10 -8.76
CA ARG A 3 -7.87 9.02 -7.47
C ARG A 3 -7.41 7.58 -7.27
N MET A 4 -6.10 7.43 -7.19
CA MET A 4 -5.45 6.13 -7.01
C MET A 4 -5.04 5.95 -5.55
N ALA A 5 -5.16 4.74 -5.02
CA ALA A 5 -4.61 4.35 -3.74
C ALA A 5 -3.54 3.27 -3.90
N LEU A 6 -2.50 3.32 -3.08
CA LEU A 6 -1.54 2.25 -2.91
C LEU A 6 -1.85 1.50 -1.63
N VAL A 7 -1.94 0.17 -1.72
CA VAL A 7 -2.21 -0.67 -0.55
C VAL A 7 -1.14 -1.74 -0.38
N PHE A 8 -0.84 -2.05 0.88
CA PHE A 8 0.26 -2.94 1.25
C PHE A 8 -0.26 -4.08 2.12
N PRO A 9 -0.03 -5.35 1.69
CA PRO A 9 -0.49 -6.50 2.46
C PRO A 9 0.29 -6.70 3.75
N GLY A 10 -0.31 -7.42 4.69
CA GLY A 10 0.29 -7.78 5.96
C GLY A 10 0.68 -9.24 6.06
N GLN A 11 0.95 -9.69 7.30
CA GLN A 11 1.29 -11.07 7.62
C GLN A 11 0.20 -12.03 7.14
N GLY A 12 0.63 -13.19 6.60
CA GLY A 12 -0.21 -14.15 5.89
C GLY A 12 -0.09 -14.06 4.36
N SER A 13 0.51 -12.99 3.83
CA SER A 13 0.78 -12.87 2.39
C SER A 13 2.12 -13.46 1.96
N GLN A 14 3.04 -13.75 2.89
CA GLN A 14 4.36 -14.30 2.58
C GLN A 14 4.29 -15.69 1.94
N TYR A 15 5.25 -15.97 1.07
CA TYR A 15 5.51 -17.31 0.50
C TYR A 15 6.95 -17.38 0.01
N VAL A 16 7.50 -18.60 -0.06
CA VAL A 16 8.85 -18.82 -0.59
C VAL A 16 8.86 -18.56 -2.09
N GLY A 17 9.77 -17.71 -2.54
CA GLY A 17 9.83 -17.23 -3.92
C GLY A 17 9.14 -15.88 -4.13
N MET A 18 8.57 -15.27 -3.08
CA MET A 18 7.95 -13.94 -3.19
C MET A 18 8.96 -12.87 -3.62
N GLY A 19 8.55 -11.99 -4.52
CA GLY A 19 9.40 -10.92 -5.04
C GLY A 19 10.32 -11.32 -6.20
N ALA A 20 10.40 -12.60 -6.57
CA ALA A 20 11.29 -13.07 -7.64
C ALA A 20 11.07 -12.32 -8.97
N THR A 21 9.82 -12.04 -9.33
CA THR A 21 9.44 -11.33 -10.55
C THR A 21 9.76 -9.84 -10.50
N TRP A 22 9.79 -9.23 -9.30
CA TRP A 22 10.04 -7.78 -9.14
C TRP A 22 11.50 -7.46 -8.95
N HIS A 23 12.25 -8.40 -8.41
CA HIS A 23 13.69 -8.30 -8.26
C HIS A 23 14.40 -8.41 -9.62
N SER A 24 13.93 -9.27 -10.52
CA SER A 24 14.59 -9.52 -11.80
C SER A 24 14.70 -8.23 -12.64
N GLY A 25 15.93 -7.83 -12.94
CA GLY A 25 16.23 -6.66 -13.77
C GLY A 25 16.03 -5.30 -13.10
N PHE A 26 15.87 -5.24 -11.78
CA PHE A 26 15.72 -3.99 -11.02
C PHE A 26 16.84 -3.86 -9.98
N ALA A 27 17.92 -3.15 -10.35
CA ALA A 27 19.13 -3.02 -9.53
C ALA A 27 18.90 -2.42 -8.13
N GLU A 28 17.85 -1.60 -7.94
CA GLU A 28 17.51 -1.04 -6.63
C GLU A 28 16.99 -2.15 -5.68
N ALA A 29 16.41 -3.22 -6.20
CA ALA A 29 15.97 -4.36 -5.37
C ALA A 29 17.17 -5.08 -4.74
N ASP A 30 18.27 -5.27 -5.48
CA ASP A 30 19.49 -5.87 -4.93
C ASP A 30 20.05 -5.01 -3.80
N ARG A 31 20.14 -3.70 -4.01
CA ARG A 31 20.61 -2.74 -2.98
C ARG A 31 19.75 -2.77 -1.72
N LEU A 32 18.41 -2.84 -1.85
CA LEU A 32 17.52 -2.94 -0.70
C LEU A 32 17.69 -4.27 0.05
N PHE A 33 17.94 -5.38 -0.64
CA PHE A 33 18.25 -6.64 0.02
C PHE A 33 19.61 -6.65 0.71
N GLU A 34 20.64 -6.03 0.11
CA GLU A 34 21.96 -5.85 0.72
C GLU A 34 21.83 -4.99 2.00
N GLU A 35 21.17 -3.84 1.92
CA GLU A 35 20.90 -2.98 3.08
C GLU A 35 20.11 -3.76 4.16
N ALA A 36 19.11 -4.56 3.76
CA ALA A 36 18.36 -5.36 4.70
C ALA A 36 19.24 -6.42 5.39
N ALA A 37 20.12 -7.11 4.66
CA ALA A 37 21.02 -8.12 5.23
C ALA A 37 22.01 -7.47 6.23
N ASP A 38 22.55 -6.31 5.93
CA ASP A 38 23.43 -5.56 6.82
C ASP A 38 22.74 -5.14 8.12
N ILE A 39 21.49 -4.71 8.03
CA ILE A 39 20.69 -4.28 9.19
C ILE A 39 20.26 -5.46 10.06
N LEU A 40 19.77 -6.53 9.43
CA LEU A 40 19.15 -7.66 10.11
C LEU A 40 20.16 -8.70 10.61
N GLY A 41 21.37 -8.73 10.03
CA GLY A 41 22.42 -9.70 10.36
C GLY A 41 22.18 -11.10 9.77
N TYR A 42 21.29 -11.23 8.78
CA TYR A 42 21.06 -12.47 8.04
C TYR A 42 20.63 -12.21 6.59
N ASP A 43 20.79 -13.20 5.72
CA ASP A 43 20.42 -13.09 4.30
C ASP A 43 18.90 -13.16 4.12
N LEU A 44 18.25 -12.00 4.14
CA LEU A 44 16.81 -11.85 3.94
C LEU A 44 16.40 -12.26 2.52
N LYS A 45 17.25 -12.01 1.51
CA LYS A 45 16.97 -12.38 0.12
C LYS A 45 16.89 -13.91 -0.02
N ALA A 46 17.86 -14.63 0.50
CA ALA A 46 17.84 -16.10 0.50
C ALA A 46 16.60 -16.63 1.23
N LEU A 47 16.24 -16.05 2.38
CA LEU A 47 15.03 -16.45 3.12
C LEU A 47 13.75 -16.22 2.31
N CYS A 48 13.61 -15.08 1.63
CA CYS A 48 12.45 -14.79 0.78
C CYS A 48 12.38 -15.73 -0.44
N MET A 49 13.52 -15.99 -1.10
CA MET A 49 13.57 -16.73 -2.37
C MET A 49 13.57 -18.24 -2.19
N ALA A 50 14.28 -18.75 -1.16
CA ALA A 50 14.52 -20.18 -0.96
C ALA A 50 13.97 -20.74 0.36
N GLY A 51 13.56 -19.91 1.29
CA GLY A 51 12.99 -20.32 2.59
C GLY A 51 14.06 -20.74 3.61
N PRO A 52 13.73 -21.61 4.57
CA PRO A 52 12.53 -22.44 4.65
C PRO A 52 11.27 -21.65 5.07
N MET A 53 10.09 -22.13 4.66
CA MET A 53 8.80 -21.50 5.00
C MET A 53 8.56 -21.45 6.52
N THR A 54 9.02 -22.45 7.26
CA THR A 54 8.92 -22.48 8.73
C THR A 54 9.61 -21.31 9.39
N GLN A 55 10.75 -20.86 8.88
CA GLN A 55 11.45 -19.68 9.36
C GLN A 55 10.76 -18.40 8.86
N LEU A 56 10.43 -18.34 7.55
CA LEU A 56 9.77 -17.19 6.95
C LEU A 56 8.40 -16.89 7.60
N SER A 57 7.71 -17.90 8.17
CA SER A 57 6.42 -17.73 8.85
C SER A 57 6.52 -17.23 10.28
N ARG A 58 7.70 -17.21 10.89
CA ARG A 58 7.88 -16.62 12.22
C ARG A 58 7.75 -15.09 12.11
N THR A 59 7.00 -14.48 13.01
CA THR A 59 6.68 -13.04 12.98
C THR A 59 7.94 -12.17 12.94
N PHE A 60 8.99 -12.56 13.67
CA PHE A 60 10.31 -11.92 13.65
C PHE A 60 10.92 -11.80 12.25
N TYR A 61 10.76 -12.82 11.40
CA TYR A 61 11.27 -12.83 10.02
C TYR A 61 10.25 -12.35 8.99
N THR A 62 8.97 -12.68 9.23
CA THR A 62 7.88 -12.30 8.31
C THR A 62 7.77 -10.80 8.12
N GLN A 63 7.85 -10.04 9.23
CA GLN A 63 7.63 -8.59 9.16
C GLN A 63 8.70 -7.86 8.36
N PRO A 64 10.02 -8.07 8.59
CA PRO A 64 11.07 -7.51 7.74
C PRO A 64 10.97 -7.96 6.28
N ALA A 65 10.63 -9.23 6.05
CA ALA A 65 10.51 -9.77 4.70
C ALA A 65 9.39 -9.09 3.91
N LEU A 66 8.20 -8.96 4.49
CA LEU A 66 7.06 -8.30 3.84
C LEU A 66 7.30 -6.79 3.63
N LEU A 67 7.91 -6.11 4.61
CA LEU A 67 8.29 -4.71 4.46
C LEU A 67 9.23 -4.53 3.27
N THR A 68 10.32 -5.32 3.21
CA THR A 68 11.32 -5.22 2.14
C THR A 68 10.72 -5.48 0.77
N ILE A 69 9.95 -6.57 0.61
CA ILE A 69 9.29 -6.90 -0.65
C ILE A 69 8.31 -5.81 -1.07
N SER A 70 7.52 -5.28 -0.13
CA SER A 70 6.56 -4.20 -0.40
C SER A 70 7.25 -2.89 -0.79
N VAL A 71 8.38 -2.56 -0.17
CA VAL A 71 9.18 -1.39 -0.53
C VAL A 71 9.84 -1.57 -1.90
N ILE A 72 10.36 -2.76 -2.22
CA ILE A 72 10.87 -3.07 -3.57
C ILE A 72 9.75 -2.87 -4.62
N ALA A 73 8.56 -3.42 -4.36
CA ALA A 73 7.41 -3.25 -5.24
C ALA A 73 7.02 -1.77 -5.42
N PHE A 74 7.03 -0.99 -4.35
CA PHE A 74 6.79 0.45 -4.39
C PHE A 74 7.86 1.21 -5.19
N ARG A 75 9.14 0.91 -4.98
CA ARG A 75 10.24 1.55 -5.72
C ARG A 75 10.15 1.26 -7.21
N ARG A 76 9.87 0.00 -7.56
CA ARG A 76 9.66 -0.39 -8.94
C ARG A 76 8.42 0.29 -9.55
N TYR A 77 7.30 0.34 -8.83
CA TYR A 77 6.12 1.09 -9.24
C TYR A 77 6.44 2.56 -9.52
N MET A 78 7.19 3.23 -8.65
CA MET A 78 7.59 4.62 -8.86
C MET A 78 8.54 4.78 -10.04
N HIS A 79 9.41 3.77 -10.29
CA HIS A 79 10.32 3.76 -11.43
C HIS A 79 9.59 3.56 -12.77
N GLU A 80 8.64 2.63 -12.84
CA GLU A 80 7.96 2.22 -14.09
C GLU A 80 6.67 3.02 -14.36
N ILE A 81 5.91 3.34 -13.33
CA ILE A 81 4.60 4.00 -13.43
C ILE A 81 4.65 5.44 -12.92
N GLY A 82 5.16 5.70 -11.73
CA GLY A 82 5.45 7.02 -11.18
C GLY A 82 4.22 7.89 -10.86
N ILE A 83 3.05 7.30 -10.62
CA ILE A 83 1.84 8.06 -10.24
C ILE A 83 1.78 8.20 -8.72
N ILE A 84 1.69 9.46 -8.25
CA ILE A 84 1.50 9.74 -6.82
C ILE A 84 0.07 9.36 -6.43
N PRO A 85 -0.11 8.56 -5.36
CA PRO A 85 -1.44 8.18 -4.90
C PRO A 85 -2.16 9.34 -4.17
N GLU A 86 -3.48 9.28 -4.12
CA GLU A 86 -4.30 10.14 -3.26
C GLU A 86 -4.21 9.70 -1.79
N PHE A 87 -4.11 8.39 -1.57
CA PHE A 87 -3.96 7.76 -0.26
C PHE A 87 -3.05 6.55 -0.34
N SER A 88 -2.42 6.22 0.77
CA SER A 88 -1.88 4.89 0.99
C SER A 88 -2.44 4.28 2.28
N ALA A 89 -2.55 2.96 2.29
CA ALA A 89 -2.97 2.18 3.45
C ALA A 89 -2.27 0.83 3.44
N GLY A 90 -2.14 0.21 4.60
CA GLY A 90 -1.62 -1.15 4.70
C GLY A 90 -2.33 -1.93 5.78
N HIS A 91 -2.41 -3.24 5.63
CA HIS A 91 -3.04 -4.12 6.60
C HIS A 91 -2.03 -4.53 7.66
N SER A 92 -2.23 -4.14 8.92
CA SER A 92 -1.33 -4.42 10.04
C SER A 92 0.12 -4.04 9.72
N LEU A 93 1.02 -5.00 9.48
CA LEU A 93 2.39 -4.71 9.04
C LEU A 93 2.45 -3.83 7.80
N GLY A 94 1.53 -4.00 6.86
CA GLY A 94 1.48 -3.19 5.64
C GLY A 94 1.37 -1.68 5.90
N GLU A 95 0.88 -1.24 7.06
CA GLU A 95 0.84 0.18 7.45
C GLU A 95 2.26 0.76 7.54
N TYR A 96 3.24 -0.01 8.03
CA TYR A 96 4.65 0.39 8.02
C TYR A 96 5.18 0.56 6.59
N SER A 97 4.81 -0.33 5.67
CA SER A 97 5.15 -0.19 4.26
C SER A 97 4.50 1.06 3.63
N ALA A 98 3.27 1.40 4.00
CA ALA A 98 2.61 2.63 3.60
C ALA A 98 3.32 3.88 4.14
N LEU A 99 3.80 3.85 5.39
CA LEU A 99 4.57 4.94 5.99
C LEU A 99 5.94 5.12 5.34
N VAL A 100 6.65 4.04 4.98
CA VAL A 100 7.90 4.12 4.21
C VAL A 100 7.64 4.70 2.82
N SER A 101 6.61 4.23 2.13
CA SER A 101 6.29 4.71 0.78
C SER A 101 5.96 6.19 0.75
N SER A 102 5.26 6.70 1.76
CA SER A 102 4.90 8.12 1.89
C SER A 102 6.06 9.00 2.41
N GLY A 103 7.20 8.40 2.79
CA GLY A 103 8.39 9.10 3.27
C GLY A 103 8.35 9.46 4.76
N VAL A 104 7.41 8.93 5.53
CA VAL A 104 7.34 9.12 6.99
C VAL A 104 8.50 8.44 7.70
N LEU A 105 8.80 7.21 7.33
CA LEU A 105 9.94 6.43 7.84
C LEU A 105 10.97 6.18 6.73
N SER A 106 12.25 6.19 7.09
CA SER A 106 13.27 5.62 6.21
C SER A 106 13.10 4.10 6.12
N PHE A 107 13.59 3.48 5.04
CA PHE A 107 13.55 2.02 4.92
C PHE A 107 14.34 1.35 6.04
N SER A 108 15.55 1.85 6.33
CA SER A 108 16.43 1.31 7.37
C SER A 108 15.80 1.38 8.76
N ASP A 109 15.15 2.50 9.12
CA ASP A 109 14.50 2.65 10.41
C ASP A 109 13.25 1.76 10.53
N ALA A 110 12.43 1.74 9.49
CA ALA A 110 11.26 0.89 9.44
C ALA A 110 11.62 -0.60 9.54
N LEU A 111 12.74 -1.01 8.91
CA LEU A 111 13.19 -2.40 8.94
C LEU A 111 13.61 -2.84 10.35
N ARG A 112 14.38 -2.00 11.06
CA ARG A 112 14.71 -2.24 12.47
C ARG A 112 13.46 -2.26 13.34
N LEU A 113 12.59 -1.29 13.14
CA LEU A 113 11.35 -1.14 13.92
C LEU A 113 10.43 -2.36 13.77
N VAL A 114 10.21 -2.86 12.54
CA VAL A 114 9.33 -4.02 12.34
C VAL A 114 9.97 -5.34 12.78
N GLN A 115 11.29 -5.46 12.77
CA GLN A 115 11.99 -6.59 13.36
C GLN A 115 11.76 -6.63 14.87
N GLU A 116 11.96 -5.50 15.55
CA GLU A 116 11.70 -5.38 17.00
C GLU A 116 10.21 -5.59 17.32
N ARG A 117 9.30 -5.00 16.51
CA ARG A 117 7.86 -5.26 16.64
C ARG A 117 7.56 -6.76 16.57
N GLY A 118 8.11 -7.45 15.58
CA GLY A 118 7.95 -8.91 15.42
C GLY A 118 8.48 -9.68 16.61
N ARG A 119 9.63 -9.28 17.15
CA ARG A 119 10.23 -9.86 18.37
C ARG A 119 9.34 -9.63 19.58
N PHE A 120 8.88 -8.41 19.82
CA PHE A 120 8.01 -8.08 20.95
C PHE A 120 6.70 -8.88 20.90
N MET A 121 6.13 -9.05 19.70
CA MET A 121 4.91 -9.82 19.49
C MET A 121 5.10 -11.32 19.74
N GLU A 122 6.27 -11.90 19.39
CA GLU A 122 6.58 -13.31 19.67
C GLU A 122 6.85 -13.58 21.16
N GLU A 123 7.50 -12.64 21.85
CA GLU A 123 7.92 -12.79 23.25
C GLU A 123 6.79 -12.48 24.25
N THR A 124 5.72 -11.84 23.82
CA THR A 124 4.69 -11.33 24.76
C THR A 124 3.79 -12.42 25.34
N VAL A 125 3.60 -13.52 24.65
CA VAL A 125 2.66 -14.56 25.07
C VAL A 125 3.32 -15.92 25.10
N GLU A 126 3.09 -16.64 26.22
CA GLU A 126 3.51 -18.03 26.33
C GLU A 126 2.83 -18.91 25.28
N ALA A 127 3.60 -19.85 24.74
CA ALA A 127 3.12 -20.76 23.71
C ALA A 127 1.89 -21.55 24.21
N GLY A 128 0.82 -21.54 23.41
CA GLY A 128 -0.41 -22.28 23.70
C GLY A 128 -1.48 -21.53 24.50
N LEU A 129 -1.17 -20.33 25.06
CA LEU A 129 -2.16 -19.54 25.80
C LEU A 129 -3.02 -18.63 24.92
N SER A 130 -2.70 -18.49 23.65
CA SER A 130 -3.40 -17.61 22.72
C SER A 130 -3.81 -18.29 21.43
N SER A 131 -4.78 -17.72 20.74
CA SER A 131 -5.27 -18.21 19.45
C SER A 131 -5.81 -17.07 18.61
N MET A 132 -5.74 -17.27 17.28
CA MET A 132 -6.44 -16.43 16.30
C MET A 132 -7.22 -17.32 15.34
N ILE A 133 -8.43 -16.91 15.00
CA ILE A 133 -9.30 -17.59 14.02
C ILE A 133 -9.81 -16.59 12.99
N ALA A 134 -9.85 -17.02 11.73
CA ALA A 134 -10.60 -16.34 10.67
C ALA A 134 -12.00 -16.96 10.58
N ILE A 135 -13.00 -16.11 10.53
CA ILE A 135 -14.43 -16.44 10.51
C ILE A 135 -14.99 -16.00 9.17
N ARG A 136 -15.76 -16.85 8.50
CA ARG A 136 -16.51 -16.55 7.30
C ARG A 136 -17.96 -17.01 7.41
N GLY A 137 -18.87 -16.27 6.80
CA GLY A 137 -20.30 -16.66 6.75
C GLY A 137 -21.05 -16.37 8.05
N ALA A 138 -20.59 -15.43 8.86
CA ALA A 138 -21.31 -14.94 10.03
C ALA A 138 -21.55 -13.43 9.93
N GLU A 139 -22.68 -12.96 10.41
CA GLU A 139 -23.00 -11.55 10.51
C GLU A 139 -22.16 -10.87 11.61
N LEU A 140 -21.70 -9.62 11.36
CA LEU A 140 -20.84 -8.89 12.27
C LEU A 140 -21.39 -8.79 13.69
N ASN A 141 -22.65 -8.42 13.83
CA ASN A 141 -23.31 -8.27 15.13
C ASN A 141 -23.36 -9.57 15.92
N VAL A 142 -23.46 -10.72 15.24
CA VAL A 142 -23.41 -12.05 15.86
C VAL A 142 -22.00 -12.34 16.39
N VAL A 143 -20.97 -12.08 15.56
CA VAL A 143 -19.57 -12.26 15.99
C VAL A 143 -19.23 -11.37 17.18
N GLU A 144 -19.62 -10.08 17.14
CA GLU A 144 -19.39 -9.12 18.24
C GLU A 144 -20.09 -9.57 19.54
N GLU A 145 -21.35 -9.99 19.45
CA GLU A 145 -22.12 -10.44 20.60
C GLU A 145 -21.53 -11.70 21.24
N ILE A 146 -21.13 -12.69 20.42
CA ILE A 146 -20.51 -13.92 20.93
C ILE A 146 -19.15 -13.61 21.56
N CYS A 147 -18.31 -12.78 20.92
CA CYS A 147 -17.06 -12.34 21.49
C CYS A 147 -17.28 -11.63 22.86
N ARG A 148 -18.21 -10.67 22.91
CA ARG A 148 -18.53 -9.94 24.14
C ARG A 148 -18.98 -10.85 25.28
N ARG A 149 -19.77 -11.89 24.99
CA ARG A 149 -20.30 -12.85 25.96
C ARG A 149 -19.24 -13.77 26.56
N HIS A 150 -18.24 -14.15 25.75
CA HIS A 150 -17.19 -15.09 26.13
C HIS A 150 -15.83 -14.42 26.43
N SER A 151 -15.77 -13.09 26.42
CA SER A 151 -14.58 -12.31 26.74
C SER A 151 -14.61 -11.85 28.20
N THR A 152 -13.49 -12.05 28.89
CA THR A 152 -13.25 -11.47 30.23
C THR A 152 -11.95 -10.66 30.19
N LEU A 153 -11.64 -9.92 31.25
CA LEU A 153 -10.39 -9.16 31.36
C LEU A 153 -9.15 -10.08 31.30
N ASP A 154 -9.22 -11.23 31.95
CA ASP A 154 -8.10 -12.19 32.01
C ASP A 154 -8.05 -13.09 30.76
N GLN A 155 -9.20 -13.36 30.17
CA GLN A 155 -9.34 -14.23 29.01
C GLN A 155 -10.12 -13.53 27.87
N PRO A 156 -9.54 -12.51 27.25
CA PRO A 156 -10.21 -11.79 26.18
C PRO A 156 -10.37 -12.63 24.91
N ALA A 157 -11.48 -12.42 24.22
CA ALA A 157 -11.70 -12.80 22.82
C ALA A 157 -12.31 -11.60 22.10
N VAL A 158 -11.57 -11.01 21.18
CA VAL A 158 -11.95 -9.75 20.52
C VAL A 158 -11.81 -9.86 19.02
N ILE A 159 -12.56 -9.05 18.26
CA ILE A 159 -12.32 -8.92 16.83
C ILE A 159 -11.01 -8.18 16.63
N ALA A 160 -10.06 -8.84 15.98
CA ALA A 160 -8.74 -8.33 15.63
C ALA A 160 -8.70 -7.66 14.25
N CYS A 161 -9.52 -8.14 13.31
CA CYS A 161 -9.60 -7.53 11.97
C CYS A 161 -11.04 -7.56 11.44
N TYR A 162 -11.48 -6.41 10.95
CA TYR A 162 -12.69 -6.27 10.14
C TYR A 162 -12.26 -6.28 8.67
N ASN A 163 -12.12 -7.47 8.06
CA ASN A 163 -11.51 -7.63 6.74
C ASN A 163 -12.47 -7.37 5.58
N SER A 164 -13.65 -7.98 5.64
CA SER A 164 -14.73 -7.81 4.65
C SER A 164 -16.08 -7.98 5.33
N SER A 165 -17.17 -7.76 4.62
CA SER A 165 -18.52 -8.05 5.11
C SER A 165 -18.76 -9.53 5.43
N ASN A 166 -17.87 -10.42 4.95
CA ASN A 166 -17.95 -11.87 5.11
C ASN A 166 -16.71 -12.47 5.80
N GLN A 167 -15.75 -11.64 6.24
CA GLN A 167 -14.54 -12.15 6.88
C GLN A 167 -14.11 -11.28 8.05
N TYR A 168 -14.04 -11.90 9.23
CA TYR A 168 -13.53 -11.31 10.47
C TYR A 168 -12.43 -12.18 11.04
N VAL A 169 -11.52 -11.58 11.81
CA VAL A 169 -10.53 -12.32 12.58
C VAL A 169 -10.78 -12.06 14.06
N VAL A 170 -10.89 -13.13 14.84
CA VAL A 170 -10.97 -13.07 16.30
C VAL A 170 -9.64 -13.51 16.88
N SER A 171 -9.20 -12.80 17.92
CA SER A 171 -7.92 -12.97 18.59
C SER A 171 -8.11 -12.88 20.09
N GLY A 172 -7.31 -13.65 20.85
CA GLY A 172 -7.38 -13.60 22.30
C GLY A 172 -6.87 -14.85 23.00
N HIS A 173 -7.35 -15.08 24.21
CA HIS A 173 -7.01 -16.26 25.00
C HIS A 173 -7.59 -17.51 24.33
N HIS A 174 -6.78 -18.60 24.29
CA HIS A 174 -7.14 -19.79 23.51
C HIS A 174 -8.48 -20.41 23.94
N THR A 175 -8.79 -20.44 25.24
CA THR A 175 -10.05 -20.97 25.77
C THR A 175 -11.26 -20.19 25.28
N SER A 176 -11.23 -18.86 25.42
CA SER A 176 -12.33 -17.99 24.99
C SER A 176 -12.51 -18.01 23.46
N VAL A 177 -11.41 -17.96 22.69
CA VAL A 177 -11.45 -18.07 21.23
C VAL A 177 -11.99 -19.44 20.80
N ALA A 178 -11.67 -20.53 21.51
CA ALA A 178 -12.20 -21.85 21.20
C ALA A 178 -13.73 -21.94 21.42
N VAL A 179 -14.25 -21.34 22.50
CA VAL A 179 -15.69 -21.27 22.75
C VAL A 179 -16.40 -20.43 21.69
N VAL A 180 -15.85 -19.25 21.35
CA VAL A 180 -16.35 -18.40 20.25
C VAL A 180 -16.38 -19.16 18.93
N ALA A 181 -15.31 -19.89 18.61
CA ALA A 181 -15.25 -20.71 17.40
C ALA A 181 -16.37 -21.77 17.36
N GLY A 182 -16.51 -22.56 18.45
CA GLY A 182 -17.50 -23.63 18.52
C GLY A 182 -18.95 -23.13 18.41
N GLU A 183 -19.26 -21.98 19.01
CA GLU A 183 -20.60 -21.40 18.92
C GLU A 183 -20.90 -20.86 17.53
N LEU A 184 -19.93 -20.24 16.86
CA LEU A 184 -20.08 -19.75 15.48
C LEU A 184 -20.19 -20.91 14.48
N GLU A 185 -19.42 -22.00 14.67
CA GLU A 185 -19.53 -23.22 13.84
C GLU A 185 -20.94 -23.86 13.96
N GLN A 186 -21.53 -23.91 15.17
CA GLN A 186 -22.90 -24.37 15.36
C GLN A 186 -23.95 -23.53 14.63
N GLN A 187 -23.62 -22.24 14.39
CA GLN A 187 -24.47 -21.32 13.62
C GLN A 187 -24.14 -21.35 12.10
N GLY A 188 -23.25 -22.26 11.66
CA GLY A 188 -22.94 -22.46 10.25
C GLY A 188 -21.77 -21.63 9.72
N ALA A 189 -21.05 -20.90 10.57
CA ALA A 189 -19.86 -20.17 10.15
C ALA A 189 -18.69 -21.12 9.83
N GLN A 190 -17.85 -20.72 8.87
CA GLN A 190 -16.62 -21.41 8.55
C GLN A 190 -15.46 -20.82 9.38
N ILE A 191 -14.81 -21.66 10.16
CA ILE A 191 -13.71 -21.26 11.03
C ILE A 191 -12.39 -21.80 10.49
N THR A 192 -11.38 -20.92 10.39
CA THR A 192 -10.01 -21.32 10.05
C THR A 192 -9.07 -20.85 11.15
N ARG A 193 -8.39 -21.78 11.81
CA ARG A 193 -7.34 -21.44 12.78
C ARG A 193 -6.12 -20.87 12.07
N LEU A 194 -5.66 -19.70 12.51
CA LEU A 194 -4.49 -19.06 11.95
C LEU A 194 -3.22 -19.57 12.66
N GLN A 195 -2.21 -19.91 11.87
CA GLN A 195 -0.89 -20.31 12.40
C GLN A 195 -0.05 -19.06 12.63
N VAL A 196 -0.26 -18.41 13.75
CA VAL A 196 0.45 -17.20 14.19
C VAL A 196 1.01 -17.38 15.58
N SER A 197 2.05 -16.61 15.92
CA SER A 197 2.80 -16.72 17.16
C SER A 197 2.16 -16.02 18.35
N GLY A 198 1.05 -15.30 18.16
CA GLY A 198 0.44 -14.55 19.27
C GLY A 198 -0.96 -14.03 18.97
N PRO A 199 -1.64 -13.47 19.99
CA PRO A 199 -2.99 -12.92 19.88
C PRO A 199 -2.96 -11.46 19.38
N PHE A 200 -2.51 -11.27 18.15
CA PHE A 200 -2.32 -9.95 17.57
C PHE A 200 -3.60 -9.13 17.57
N HIS A 201 -3.47 -7.83 17.72
CA HIS A 201 -4.58 -6.88 17.72
C HIS A 201 -5.60 -7.15 18.85
N SER A 202 -5.13 -7.62 20.00
CA SER A 202 -5.94 -7.86 21.20
C SER A 202 -5.31 -7.23 22.46
N PRO A 203 -6.05 -7.04 23.56
CA PRO A 203 -5.49 -6.49 24.80
C PRO A 203 -4.28 -7.27 25.35
N LEU A 204 -4.14 -8.55 25.00
CA LEU A 204 -3.00 -9.38 25.39
C LEU A 204 -1.66 -8.91 24.81
N MET A 205 -1.68 -8.03 23.79
CA MET A 205 -0.48 -7.41 23.20
C MET A 205 -0.01 -6.15 23.95
N GLN A 206 -0.58 -5.80 25.12
CA GLN A 206 -0.23 -4.56 25.81
C GLN A 206 1.26 -4.47 26.13
N HIS A 207 1.87 -5.55 26.62
CA HIS A 207 3.31 -5.56 26.91
C HIS A 207 4.17 -5.32 25.67
N ALA A 208 3.79 -5.87 24.51
CA ALA A 208 4.45 -5.56 23.23
C ALA A 208 4.24 -4.09 22.81
N ALA A 209 3.06 -3.52 23.06
CA ALA A 209 2.75 -2.12 22.78
C ALA A 209 3.60 -1.16 23.63
N ASP A 210 3.81 -1.48 24.91
CA ASP A 210 4.65 -0.68 25.81
C ASP A 210 6.11 -0.67 25.35
N ARG A 211 6.63 -1.84 24.94
CA ARG A 211 7.98 -1.96 24.37
C ARG A 211 8.11 -1.22 23.05
N LEU A 212 7.09 -1.31 22.17
CA LEU A 212 7.06 -0.59 20.90
C LEU A 212 7.04 0.93 21.13
N THR A 213 6.37 1.41 22.18
CA THR A 213 6.39 2.83 22.56
C THR A 213 7.81 3.33 22.82
N ALA A 214 8.59 2.58 23.61
CA ALA A 214 9.99 2.93 23.86
C ALA A 214 10.86 2.82 22.60
N GLU A 215 10.61 1.83 21.76
CA GLU A 215 11.35 1.63 20.51
C GLU A 215 11.12 2.78 19.52
N LEU A 216 9.87 3.20 19.34
CA LEU A 216 9.49 4.30 18.42
C LEU A 216 10.16 5.65 18.77
N GLN A 217 10.58 5.86 20.01
CA GLN A 217 11.31 7.09 20.39
C GLN A 217 12.70 7.19 19.76
N LYS A 218 13.27 6.10 19.28
CA LYS A 218 14.61 6.06 18.68
C LYS A 218 14.62 6.57 17.23
N TYR A 219 13.45 6.67 16.59
CA TYR A 219 13.34 6.95 15.17
C TYR A 219 12.72 8.33 14.91
N THR A 220 13.24 8.99 13.88
CA THR A 220 12.64 10.23 13.38
C THR A 220 11.54 9.92 12.38
N LEU A 221 10.36 10.45 12.62
CA LEU A 221 9.25 10.41 11.67
C LEU A 221 9.14 11.76 10.97
N ASN A 222 8.96 11.74 9.65
CA ASN A 222 8.78 12.92 8.82
C ASN A 222 7.29 13.10 8.45
N GLU A 223 6.96 14.28 7.94
CA GLU A 223 5.65 14.53 7.34
C GLU A 223 5.42 13.63 6.12
N ALA A 224 4.21 13.11 6.00
CA ALA A 224 3.85 12.24 4.88
C ALA A 224 3.71 13.06 3.58
N LYS A 225 4.30 12.56 2.47
CA LYS A 225 4.15 13.17 1.14
C LYS A 225 2.72 13.08 0.59
N TRP A 226 1.94 12.15 1.08
CA TRP A 226 0.52 11.95 0.83
C TRP A 226 -0.12 11.25 2.03
N PRO A 227 -1.44 11.38 2.24
CA PRO A 227 -2.11 10.83 3.41
C PRO A 227 -1.99 9.30 3.52
N VAL A 228 -1.61 8.83 4.71
CA VAL A 228 -1.62 7.42 5.12
C VAL A 228 -2.81 7.19 6.04
N ILE A 229 -3.60 6.14 5.76
CA ILE A 229 -4.81 5.84 6.54
C ILE A 229 -4.47 4.87 7.67
N SER A 230 -4.82 5.25 8.90
CA SER A 230 -4.61 4.47 10.11
C SER A 230 -5.48 3.20 10.15
N ASN A 231 -4.91 2.08 10.57
CA ASN A 231 -5.66 0.84 10.83
C ASN A 231 -6.65 0.98 11.99
N VAL A 232 -6.35 1.81 12.98
CA VAL A 232 -7.15 1.97 14.21
C VAL A 232 -8.34 2.89 13.99
N THR A 233 -8.13 4.04 13.36
CA THR A 233 -9.17 5.05 13.17
C THR A 233 -9.89 4.94 11.82
N ALA A 234 -9.29 4.26 10.84
CA ALA A 234 -9.71 4.24 9.44
C ALA A 234 -9.75 5.63 8.79
N LEU A 235 -9.03 6.60 9.33
CA LEU A 235 -8.89 7.96 8.84
C LEU A 235 -7.41 8.27 8.55
N PRO A 236 -7.11 9.24 7.67
CA PRO A 236 -5.74 9.71 7.49
C PRO A 236 -5.15 10.23 8.80
N TYR A 237 -3.88 9.95 9.03
CA TYR A 237 -3.14 10.54 10.13
C TYR A 237 -3.07 12.07 9.95
N PRO A 238 -3.43 12.87 10.96
CA PRO A 238 -3.37 14.31 10.86
C PRO A 238 -1.93 14.87 11.00
N ASP A 239 -1.07 14.17 11.74
CA ASP A 239 0.29 14.59 12.09
C ASP A 239 1.18 13.41 12.50
N VAL A 240 2.47 13.69 12.71
CA VAL A 240 3.48 12.71 13.10
C VAL A 240 3.24 12.09 14.47
N ASP A 241 2.75 12.86 15.43
CA ASP A 241 2.48 12.36 16.79
C ASP A 241 1.33 11.37 16.78
N SER A 242 0.30 11.63 16.00
CA SER A 242 -0.81 10.70 15.75
C SER A 242 -0.35 9.40 15.10
N ILE A 243 0.67 9.44 14.22
CA ILE A 243 1.29 8.22 13.66
C ILE A 243 1.93 7.40 14.78
N ARG A 244 2.75 8.01 15.65
CA ARG A 244 3.37 7.29 16.78
C ARG A 244 2.34 6.61 17.67
N GLN A 245 1.32 7.36 18.06
CA GLN A 245 0.23 6.84 18.89
C GLN A 245 -0.55 5.72 18.16
N GLY A 246 -0.88 5.92 16.90
CA GLY A 246 -1.62 4.96 16.09
C GLY A 246 -0.88 3.64 15.93
N LEU A 247 0.44 3.65 15.71
CA LEU A 247 1.25 2.43 15.61
C LEU A 247 1.31 1.65 16.93
N VAL A 248 1.34 2.33 18.07
CA VAL A 248 1.25 1.68 19.40
C VAL A 248 -0.14 1.10 19.62
N LEU A 249 -1.19 1.88 19.37
CA LEU A 249 -2.58 1.43 19.52
C LEU A 249 -2.92 0.26 18.58
N GLN A 250 -2.32 0.21 17.40
CA GLN A 250 -2.50 -0.88 16.44
C GLN A 250 -2.17 -2.26 17.06
N MET A 251 -1.23 -2.32 18.02
CA MET A 251 -0.86 -3.58 18.66
C MET A 251 -2.03 -4.24 19.40
N THR A 252 -2.89 -3.42 20.00
CA THR A 252 -3.98 -3.87 20.90
C THR A 252 -5.37 -3.63 20.34
N HIS A 253 -5.48 -2.95 19.18
CA HIS A 253 -6.75 -2.56 18.56
C HIS A 253 -6.95 -3.23 17.20
N PRO A 254 -8.21 -3.39 16.76
CA PRO A 254 -8.52 -4.06 15.50
C PRO A 254 -8.06 -3.28 14.29
N VAL A 255 -7.70 -4.03 13.23
CA VAL A 255 -7.52 -3.50 11.88
C VAL A 255 -8.89 -3.26 11.25
N ARG A 256 -9.23 -2.02 10.98
CA ARG A 256 -10.53 -1.58 10.43
C ARG A 256 -10.50 -1.54 8.90
N TRP A 257 -10.17 -2.67 8.24
CA TRP A 257 -9.92 -2.69 6.80
C TRP A 257 -11.15 -2.31 5.97
N ILE A 258 -12.34 -2.80 6.34
CA ILE A 258 -13.60 -2.40 5.67
C ILE A 258 -13.76 -0.89 5.67
N GLN A 259 -13.59 -0.25 6.85
CA GLN A 259 -13.78 1.18 7.00
C GLN A 259 -12.72 1.99 6.22
N ILE A 260 -11.48 1.49 6.14
CA ILE A 260 -10.42 2.07 5.30
C ILE A 260 -10.85 2.07 3.85
N MET A 261 -11.34 0.93 3.35
CA MET A 261 -11.81 0.79 1.97
C MET A 261 -13.01 1.70 1.67
N GLN A 262 -13.96 1.77 2.59
CA GLN A 262 -15.12 2.67 2.50
C GLN A 262 -14.70 4.14 2.50
N TYR A 263 -13.74 4.52 3.36
CA TYR A 263 -13.22 5.88 3.39
C TYR A 263 -12.61 6.26 2.03
N MET A 264 -11.74 5.43 1.46
CA MET A 264 -11.12 5.67 0.15
C MET A 264 -12.18 5.77 -0.96
N ALA A 265 -13.15 4.85 -0.99
CA ALA A 265 -14.24 4.86 -1.97
C ALA A 265 -15.09 6.14 -1.88
N ASN A 266 -15.45 6.58 -0.66
CA ASN A 266 -16.21 7.80 -0.40
C ASN A 266 -15.42 9.07 -0.77
N ARG A 267 -14.10 9.01 -0.76
CA ARG A 267 -13.21 10.10 -1.25
C ARG A 267 -12.99 10.05 -2.76
N GLY A 268 -13.66 9.14 -3.47
CA GLY A 268 -13.65 9.06 -4.93
C GLY A 268 -12.44 8.32 -5.50
N VAL A 269 -11.74 7.51 -4.71
CA VAL A 269 -10.73 6.56 -5.22
C VAL A 269 -11.43 5.58 -6.15
N LYS A 270 -10.87 5.37 -7.34
CA LYS A 270 -11.40 4.44 -8.35
C LYS A 270 -10.43 3.30 -8.67
N GLN A 271 -9.14 3.52 -8.44
CA GLN A 271 -8.09 2.55 -8.73
C GLN A 271 -7.27 2.28 -7.46
N GLY A 272 -7.00 1.03 -7.18
CA GLY A 272 -6.12 0.59 -6.10
C GLY A 272 -5.02 -0.31 -6.66
N ILE A 273 -3.80 -0.12 -6.17
CA ILE A 273 -2.67 -0.98 -6.52
C ILE A 273 -2.18 -1.66 -5.24
N GLU A 274 -2.22 -2.99 -5.23
CA GLU A 274 -1.64 -3.80 -4.16
C GLU A 274 -0.15 -4.02 -4.45
N LEU A 275 0.70 -3.46 -3.59
CA LEU A 275 2.15 -3.50 -3.65
C LEU A 275 2.69 -4.44 -2.57
N GLY A 276 2.89 -5.69 -2.93
CA GLY A 276 3.36 -6.73 -2.03
C GLY A 276 3.01 -8.13 -2.53
N PRO A 277 3.36 -9.19 -1.78
CA PRO A 277 3.14 -10.54 -2.22
C PRO A 277 1.66 -10.94 -2.18
N ARG A 278 1.25 -11.78 -3.13
CA ARG A 278 -0.10 -12.28 -3.37
C ARG A 278 -1.10 -11.20 -3.78
N THR A 279 -2.40 -11.52 -3.63
CA THR A 279 -3.55 -10.68 -4.02
C THR A 279 -4.56 -10.59 -2.88
N VAL A 280 -4.06 -10.48 -1.64
CA VAL A 280 -4.88 -10.58 -0.42
C VAL A 280 -5.87 -9.43 -0.35
N LEU A 281 -5.36 -8.20 -0.46
CA LEU A 281 -6.18 -6.99 -0.33
C LEU A 281 -7.09 -6.78 -1.54
N LYS A 282 -6.63 -7.14 -2.74
CA LYS A 282 -7.45 -7.18 -3.95
C LYS A 282 -8.64 -8.13 -3.79
N ASN A 283 -8.43 -9.31 -3.17
CA ASN A 283 -9.51 -10.26 -2.94
C ASN A 283 -10.48 -9.76 -1.87
N LEU A 284 -9.98 -9.16 -0.78
CA LEU A 284 -10.83 -8.51 0.23
C LEU A 284 -11.66 -7.38 -0.38
N ALA A 285 -11.08 -6.57 -1.26
CA ALA A 285 -11.79 -5.49 -1.94
C ALA A 285 -12.99 -6.00 -2.74
N LYS A 286 -12.88 -7.16 -3.39
CA LYS A 286 -14.00 -7.80 -4.08
C LYS A 286 -15.11 -8.23 -3.11
N GLU A 287 -14.73 -8.80 -1.96
CA GLU A 287 -15.69 -9.22 -0.93
C GLU A 287 -16.38 -8.02 -0.25
N ILE A 288 -15.71 -6.89 -0.12
CA ILE A 288 -16.28 -5.64 0.40
C ILE A 288 -17.29 -5.04 -0.60
N ASN A 289 -17.27 -5.48 -1.86
CA ASN A 289 -18.04 -4.91 -2.95
C ASN A 289 -17.80 -3.40 -3.13
N THR A 290 -16.53 -3.00 -3.02
CA THR A 290 -16.12 -1.61 -3.22
C THR A 290 -16.18 -1.21 -4.70
N THR A 291 -16.37 0.08 -4.96
CA THR A 291 -16.29 0.65 -6.31
C THR A 291 -14.85 0.86 -6.79
N ILE A 292 -13.86 0.50 -5.98
CA ILE A 292 -12.44 0.62 -6.32
C ILE A 292 -12.00 -0.65 -7.06
N GLU A 293 -11.48 -0.49 -8.27
CA GLU A 293 -10.86 -1.59 -9.01
C GLU A 293 -9.41 -1.77 -8.54
N PHE A 294 -9.03 -3.01 -8.19
CA PHE A 294 -7.69 -3.32 -7.72
C PHE A 294 -6.88 -4.15 -8.72
N LEU A 295 -5.64 -3.72 -8.92
CA LEU A 295 -4.58 -4.51 -9.57
C LEU A 295 -3.53 -4.88 -8.52
N SER A 296 -2.93 -6.08 -8.65
CA SER A 296 -1.84 -6.52 -7.78
C SER A 296 -0.58 -6.75 -8.62
N VAL A 297 0.53 -6.17 -8.16
CA VAL A 297 1.81 -6.33 -8.87
C VAL A 297 2.37 -7.76 -8.78
N ASP A 298 1.88 -8.61 -7.87
CA ASP A 298 2.26 -10.03 -7.77
C ASP A 298 1.52 -10.94 -8.77
N ARG A 299 0.64 -10.38 -9.58
CA ARG A 299 -0.10 -11.10 -10.61
C ARG A 299 0.31 -10.62 -11.99
N ASP A 300 0.84 -11.51 -12.84
CA ASP A 300 1.35 -11.16 -14.18
C ASP A 300 0.35 -10.40 -15.04
N LEU A 301 -0.90 -10.87 -15.11
CA LEU A 301 -1.95 -10.21 -15.89
C LEU A 301 -2.26 -8.79 -15.39
N ASP A 302 -2.18 -8.58 -14.09
CA ASP A 302 -2.42 -7.27 -13.50
C ASP A 302 -1.24 -6.31 -13.77
N ARG A 303 0.01 -6.83 -13.81
CA ARG A 303 1.18 -6.04 -14.19
C ARG A 303 1.10 -5.58 -15.63
N VAL A 304 0.78 -6.48 -16.55
CA VAL A 304 0.58 -6.14 -17.97
C VAL A 304 -0.52 -5.08 -18.12
N GLU A 305 -1.62 -5.22 -17.38
CA GLU A 305 -2.70 -4.24 -17.40
C GLU A 305 -2.29 -2.91 -16.78
N LEU A 306 -1.48 -2.92 -15.71
CA LEU A 306 -0.93 -1.73 -15.08
C LEU A 306 -0.02 -0.95 -16.05
N GLU A 307 0.90 -1.66 -16.70
CA GLU A 307 1.76 -1.08 -17.74
C GLU A 307 0.95 -0.52 -18.91
N ARG A 308 -0.03 -1.27 -19.40
CA ARG A 308 -0.91 -0.84 -20.48
C ARG A 308 -1.70 0.42 -20.13
N ARG A 309 -2.30 0.50 -18.94
CA ARG A 309 -3.12 1.64 -18.49
C ARG A 309 -2.31 2.89 -18.20
N PHE A 310 -1.11 2.73 -17.66
CA PHE A 310 -0.33 3.83 -17.10
C PHE A 310 1.01 4.07 -17.81
N SER A 311 1.11 3.63 -19.07
CA SER A 311 2.30 3.81 -19.91
C SER A 311 2.72 5.28 -19.97
N ILE A 312 4.00 5.52 -19.68
CA ILE A 312 4.59 6.85 -19.79
C ILE A 312 4.56 7.33 -21.24
N ARG A 313 4.74 6.42 -22.21
CA ARG A 313 4.70 6.70 -23.63
C ARG A 313 3.37 7.31 -24.06
N ASP A 314 2.26 6.67 -23.68
CA ASP A 314 0.92 7.16 -24.03
C ASP A 314 0.63 8.51 -23.39
N TRP A 315 1.18 8.72 -22.21
CA TRP A 315 1.01 9.99 -21.52
C TRP A 315 1.80 11.12 -22.19
N VAL A 316 3.05 10.86 -22.62
CA VAL A 316 3.84 11.82 -23.42
C VAL A 316 3.13 12.13 -24.74
N ALA A 317 2.64 11.12 -25.46
CA ALA A 317 1.95 11.29 -26.74
C ALA A 317 0.70 12.17 -26.61
N ARG A 318 -0.12 11.93 -25.56
CA ARG A 318 -1.30 12.77 -25.27
C ARG A 318 -0.93 14.19 -24.85
N SER A 319 0.13 14.33 -24.06
CA SER A 319 0.64 15.63 -23.67
C SER A 319 1.13 16.44 -24.85
N LEU A 320 1.81 15.79 -25.79
CA LEU A 320 2.25 16.39 -27.04
C LEU A 320 1.04 16.83 -27.91
N SER A 321 0.03 15.95 -28.02
CA SER A 321 -1.21 16.28 -28.73
C SER A 321 -1.90 17.49 -28.11
N LEU A 322 -2.03 17.55 -26.78
CA LEU A 322 -2.60 18.69 -26.08
C LEU A 322 -1.79 19.98 -26.34
N ALA A 323 -0.45 19.89 -26.24
CA ALA A 323 0.42 21.04 -26.49
C ALA A 323 0.26 21.61 -27.89
N VAL A 324 0.14 20.75 -28.90
CA VAL A 324 0.03 21.15 -30.30
C VAL A 324 -1.37 21.66 -30.64
N SER A 325 -2.43 20.96 -30.19
CA SER A 325 -3.83 21.31 -30.52
C SER A 325 -4.36 22.56 -29.81
N THR A 326 -3.75 22.97 -28.68
CA THR A 326 -4.17 24.16 -27.94
C THR A 326 -3.95 25.44 -28.77
N PRO A 327 -4.98 26.27 -29.00
CA PRO A 327 -4.84 27.54 -29.72
C PRO A 327 -3.81 28.46 -29.05
N ASN A 328 -3.10 29.25 -29.87
CA ASN A 328 -2.13 30.22 -29.38
C ASN A 328 -2.74 31.64 -29.43
N ALA A 329 -2.73 32.34 -28.29
CA ALA A 329 -3.12 33.73 -28.17
C ALA A 329 -1.91 34.68 -27.93
N ASN A 330 -0.71 34.14 -27.80
CA ASN A 330 0.53 34.90 -27.59
C ASN A 330 1.30 35.04 -28.95
N TRP A 331 1.44 36.24 -29.42
CA TRP A 331 2.12 36.56 -30.68
C TRP A 331 3.56 37.06 -30.51
N ASN A 332 4.10 36.99 -29.27
CA ASN A 332 5.50 37.28 -29.01
C ASN A 332 6.37 36.11 -29.42
N GLU A 333 7.24 36.28 -30.41
CA GLU A 333 8.07 35.21 -30.99
C GLU A 333 9.10 34.64 -29.94
N ASP A 334 9.68 35.49 -29.11
CA ASP A 334 10.65 35.07 -28.11
C ASP A 334 10.00 34.24 -27.01
N ASP A 335 8.85 34.67 -26.52
CA ASP A 335 8.04 33.95 -25.52
C ASP A 335 7.57 32.61 -26.10
N TYR A 336 7.07 32.63 -27.35
CA TYR A 336 6.60 31.43 -28.02
C TYR A 336 7.72 30.41 -28.20
N ARG A 337 8.91 30.87 -28.59
CA ARG A 337 10.08 30.01 -28.74
C ARG A 337 10.45 29.31 -27.43
N LYS A 338 10.53 30.10 -26.32
CA LYS A 338 10.96 29.61 -25.01
C LYS A 338 9.86 28.79 -24.32
N GLY A 339 8.62 29.20 -24.43
CA GLY A 339 7.50 28.65 -23.67
C GLY A 339 6.67 27.61 -24.44
N VAL A 340 6.83 27.48 -25.76
CA VAL A 340 6.12 26.49 -26.58
C VAL A 340 7.07 25.60 -27.36
N ILE A 341 7.95 26.16 -28.20
CA ILE A 341 8.79 25.34 -29.11
C ILE A 341 9.76 24.46 -28.32
N LEU A 342 10.48 25.03 -27.35
CA LEU A 342 11.42 24.23 -26.54
C LEU A 342 10.76 23.15 -25.68
N PRO A 343 9.66 23.43 -24.96
CA PRO A 343 8.94 22.37 -24.23
C PRO A 343 8.36 21.29 -25.14
N VAL A 344 7.81 21.64 -26.32
CA VAL A 344 7.30 20.66 -27.29
C VAL A 344 8.42 19.75 -27.80
N ARG A 345 9.59 20.31 -28.18
CA ARG A 345 10.75 19.50 -28.56
C ARG A 345 11.20 18.56 -27.45
N ARG A 346 11.14 19.04 -26.21
CA ARG A 346 11.46 18.20 -25.05
C ARG A 346 10.49 17.04 -24.87
N LEU A 347 9.19 17.25 -25.09
CA LEU A 347 8.20 16.17 -25.11
C LEU A 347 8.47 15.17 -26.25
N GLU A 348 8.87 15.63 -27.45
CA GLU A 348 9.26 14.75 -28.54
C GLU A 348 10.48 13.89 -28.22
N GLU A 349 11.49 14.46 -27.54
CA GLU A 349 12.65 13.71 -27.05
C GLU A 349 12.27 12.64 -26.05
N LEU A 350 11.40 12.97 -25.08
CA LEU A 350 10.87 12.02 -24.09
C LEU A 350 10.09 10.89 -24.77
N LEU A 351 9.31 11.19 -25.80
CA LEU A 351 8.58 10.18 -26.58
C LEU A 351 9.55 9.21 -27.26
N ARG A 352 10.59 9.73 -27.93
CA ARG A 352 11.62 8.90 -28.60
C ARG A 352 12.42 8.07 -27.60
N SER A 353 12.81 8.64 -26.45
CA SER A 353 13.55 7.89 -25.43
C SER A 353 12.72 6.77 -24.80
N SER A 354 11.40 6.95 -24.65
CA SER A 354 10.51 5.91 -24.17
C SER A 354 10.35 4.72 -25.13
N GLU A 355 10.71 4.89 -26.41
CA GLU A 355 10.73 3.83 -27.43
C GLU A 355 12.01 2.97 -27.38
N LEU A 356 13.12 3.51 -26.88
CA LEU A 356 14.43 2.87 -26.91
C LEU A 356 14.72 1.98 -25.68
N GLY A 357 13.89 2.01 -24.65
CA GLY A 357 13.83 1.03 -23.54
C GLY A 357 15.01 0.98 -22.58
N SER A 358 16.17 1.56 -22.87
CA SER A 358 17.33 1.51 -21.99
C SER A 358 17.87 2.90 -21.68
N GLY A 359 18.01 3.21 -20.39
CA GLY A 359 18.61 4.46 -19.90
C GLY A 359 17.66 5.64 -19.74
N SER A 360 16.36 5.43 -19.86
CA SER A 360 15.37 6.47 -19.56
C SER A 360 15.31 6.77 -18.06
N PRO A 361 15.10 8.05 -17.67
CA PRO A 361 14.86 8.40 -16.28
C PRO A 361 13.64 7.66 -15.69
N PRO A 362 13.53 7.52 -14.34
CA PRO A 362 12.34 6.94 -13.71
C PRO A 362 11.04 7.62 -14.18
N ALA A 363 9.97 6.85 -14.33
CA ALA A 363 8.68 7.35 -14.83
C ALA A 363 8.15 8.52 -14.00
N PHE A 364 8.40 8.52 -12.69
CA PHE A 364 8.04 9.63 -11.81
C PHE A 364 8.71 10.95 -12.24
N GLU A 365 10.01 10.92 -12.53
CA GLU A 365 10.76 12.12 -12.98
C GLU A 365 10.27 12.59 -14.34
N GLN A 366 10.08 11.65 -15.27
CA GLN A 366 9.51 11.95 -16.60
C GLN A 366 8.13 12.60 -16.48
N ARG A 367 7.25 12.10 -15.60
CA ARG A 367 5.92 12.67 -15.38
C ARG A 367 5.99 14.09 -14.83
N GLN A 368 6.91 14.38 -13.91
CA GLN A 368 7.11 15.74 -13.40
C GLN A 368 7.58 16.69 -14.51
N GLU A 369 8.51 16.25 -15.35
CA GLU A 369 9.03 17.02 -16.47
C GLU A 369 7.94 17.30 -17.52
N ILE A 370 7.15 16.29 -17.88
CA ILE A 370 6.03 16.42 -18.82
C ILE A 370 5.02 17.46 -18.30
N LEU A 371 4.64 17.37 -17.02
CA LEU A 371 3.72 18.34 -16.41
C LEU A 371 4.28 19.76 -16.44
N LYS A 372 5.59 19.92 -16.20
CA LYS A 372 6.26 21.21 -16.28
C LYS A 372 6.20 21.78 -17.71
N CYS A 373 6.51 20.96 -18.72
CA CYS A 373 6.44 21.35 -20.10
C CYS A 373 5.03 21.78 -20.52
N ILE A 374 4.01 20.98 -20.20
CA ILE A 374 2.61 21.28 -20.54
C ILE A 374 2.12 22.56 -19.87
N ARG A 375 2.38 22.75 -18.57
CA ARG A 375 2.00 23.98 -17.85
C ARG A 375 2.63 25.20 -18.51
N LEU A 376 3.90 25.14 -18.85
CA LEU A 376 4.59 26.24 -19.53
C LEU A 376 3.97 26.55 -20.88
N VAL A 377 3.66 25.51 -21.69
CA VAL A 377 2.97 25.68 -22.98
C VAL A 377 1.62 26.39 -22.81
N LEU A 378 0.77 25.89 -21.90
CA LEU A 378 -0.57 26.44 -21.68
C LEU A 378 -0.52 27.90 -21.18
N GLN A 379 0.38 28.21 -20.26
CA GLN A 379 0.62 29.56 -19.76
C GLN A 379 1.09 30.50 -20.88
N THR A 380 2.08 30.08 -21.68
CA THR A 380 2.63 30.89 -22.79
C THR A 380 1.58 31.13 -23.88
N LYS A 381 0.71 30.15 -24.17
CA LYS A 381 -0.40 30.30 -25.10
C LYS A 381 -1.57 31.12 -24.54
N GLN A 382 -1.45 31.66 -23.31
CA GLN A 382 -2.44 32.49 -22.63
C GLN A 382 -3.78 31.78 -22.36
N VAL A 383 -3.75 30.48 -22.14
CA VAL A 383 -4.91 29.71 -21.69
C VAL A 383 -5.31 30.17 -20.27
N SER A 384 -6.60 30.38 -20.02
CA SER A 384 -7.06 30.80 -18.69
C SER A 384 -6.76 29.74 -17.60
N GLU A 385 -6.52 30.16 -16.35
CA GLU A 385 -6.21 29.20 -15.24
C GLU A 385 -7.29 28.13 -15.06
N GLY A 386 -8.56 28.50 -15.24
CA GLY A 386 -9.69 27.57 -15.17
C GLY A 386 -9.61 26.49 -16.26
N GLU A 387 -9.34 26.89 -17.51
CA GLU A 387 -9.16 25.97 -18.64
C GLU A 387 -7.91 25.12 -18.49
N GLN A 388 -6.78 25.72 -18.05
CA GLN A 388 -5.56 24.95 -17.76
C GLN A 388 -5.83 23.84 -16.76
N LYS A 389 -6.59 24.12 -15.68
CA LYS A 389 -6.97 23.14 -14.68
C LYS A 389 -7.79 22.01 -15.31
N VAL A 390 -8.80 22.34 -16.10
CA VAL A 390 -9.63 21.33 -16.80
C VAL A 390 -8.80 20.48 -17.76
N MET A 391 -7.94 21.08 -18.57
CA MET A 391 -7.08 20.38 -19.53
C MET A 391 -6.09 19.45 -18.84
N LEU A 392 -5.45 19.90 -17.76
CA LEU A 392 -4.54 19.07 -16.97
C LEU A 392 -5.28 17.94 -16.22
N GLU A 393 -6.51 18.19 -15.78
CA GLU A 393 -7.36 17.15 -15.19
C GLU A 393 -7.79 16.13 -16.25
N GLN A 394 -8.15 16.57 -17.45
CA GLN A 394 -8.51 15.70 -18.56
C GLN A 394 -7.33 14.83 -18.99
N LEU A 395 -6.14 15.42 -19.15
CA LEU A 395 -4.91 14.67 -19.44
C LEU A 395 -4.62 13.57 -18.40
N ARG A 396 -5.00 13.79 -17.15
CA ARG A 396 -4.90 12.80 -16.08
C ARG A 396 -6.05 11.77 -16.10
N ARG A 397 -7.27 12.16 -16.56
CA ARG A 397 -8.45 11.27 -16.64
C ARG A 397 -8.36 10.28 -17.78
N ASP A 398 -7.84 10.69 -18.93
CA ASP A 398 -7.75 9.86 -20.14
C ASP A 398 -6.78 8.66 -19.99
N GLN A 399 -6.15 8.50 -18.82
CA GLN A 399 -5.41 7.29 -18.47
C GLN A 399 -6.33 6.07 -18.19
N ASP A 400 -7.67 6.25 -18.16
CA ASP A 400 -8.63 5.20 -17.78
C ASP A 400 -9.12 4.32 -18.92
N GLY A 401 -8.61 4.51 -20.14
CA GLY A 401 -8.97 3.66 -21.27
C GLY A 401 -10.43 3.77 -21.74
N THR A 402 -11.21 4.75 -21.26
CA THR A 402 -12.47 5.12 -21.88
C THR A 402 -12.16 6.03 -23.06
N VAL A 403 -11.95 5.43 -24.23
CA VAL A 403 -12.06 6.12 -25.50
C VAL A 403 -13.50 6.60 -25.60
N SER A 404 -13.75 7.85 -25.23
CA SER A 404 -14.92 8.54 -25.72
C SER A 404 -14.71 8.71 -27.21
N ASN A 405 -15.42 7.93 -28.02
CA ASN A 405 -15.54 8.12 -29.45
C ASN A 405 -15.94 9.58 -29.69
N PHE A 406 -14.99 10.38 -30.11
CA PHE A 406 -15.31 11.64 -30.77
C PHE A 406 -15.79 11.29 -32.19
N ASN A 407 -17.10 11.32 -32.41
CA ASN A 407 -17.71 11.57 -33.70
C ASN A 407 -17.75 13.07 -33.97
#